data_0fec16906a296dd567e3736f3574bb3e
#
_entry.id   0fec16906a296dd567e3736f3574bb3e
#
_cell.length_a   1.000
_cell.length_b   1.000
_cell.length_c   1.000
_cell.angle_alpha   90.00
_cell.angle_beta   90.00
_cell.angle_gamma   90.00
#
_symmetry.space_group_name_H-M   'P 1'
#
loop_
_entity.id
_entity.type
_entity.pdbx_description
1 polymer ?
#
loop_
_entity_poly.entity_id
_entity_poly.type
_entity_poly.pdbx_seq_one_letter_code
_entity_poly.pdbx_strand_id
1 'polypeptide(L)'
;MSAQSSSHLVLIPSYNPGRKVFETVRAAREQWQPVWVVVDGSTDGTAATLSSLAAADPGLRVLVRPKNGGKGAAVLDGLNEALRQGFTHALVMDSDGQHPATRIPAFMTASAARPEAMVLGDPVFDASAPAIRVKGRRISNWWANFETLWAGIHDSLFGFRVYPIAPLVREMQRSLGMRRFDFDVEAAVRLSWRGVPAVNLSAPVRYFSAAEGGVSHFSYWRDNVLLTSMHGRLFLGFLARFPILLVRRLAGRRPRV
;
A
#
# COMPACT_ATOMS: atom_id res chain seq x y z
N MET A 1 -17.36 -12.51 14.39
CA MET A 1 -17.78 -11.18 13.88
C MET A 1 -16.50 -10.41 13.56
N SER A 2 -16.39 -9.80 12.37
CA SER A 2 -15.26 -8.94 12.01
C SER A 2 -15.23 -7.70 12.91
N ALA A 3 -14.01 -7.21 13.25
CA ALA A 3 -13.87 -6.01 14.06
C ALA A 3 -14.37 -4.78 13.28
N GLN A 4 -15.28 -4.01 13.87
CA GLN A 4 -15.80 -2.77 13.27
C GLN A 4 -14.98 -1.58 13.78
N SER A 5 -14.61 -0.68 12.88
CA SER A 5 -13.85 0.51 13.21
C SER A 5 -14.44 1.76 12.57
N SER A 6 -14.44 2.86 13.32
CA SER A 6 -14.80 4.20 12.82
C SER A 6 -13.58 5.03 12.40
N SER A 7 -12.37 4.58 12.71
CA SER A 7 -11.11 5.32 12.43
C SER A 7 -10.22 4.64 11.39
N HIS A 8 -10.31 3.31 11.25
CA HIS A 8 -9.46 2.51 10.38
C HIS A 8 -10.30 1.75 9.36
N LEU A 9 -9.88 1.73 8.11
CA LEU A 9 -10.51 0.95 7.04
C LEU A 9 -9.49 0.12 6.27
N VAL A 10 -9.95 -0.93 5.59
CA VAL A 10 -9.16 -1.62 4.57
C VAL A 10 -9.49 -1.02 3.21
N LEU A 11 -8.47 -0.71 2.41
CA LEU A 11 -8.59 -0.14 1.07
C LEU A 11 -7.93 -1.05 0.04
N ILE A 12 -8.71 -1.50 -0.94
CA ILE A 12 -8.27 -2.44 -1.98
C ILE A 12 -8.38 -1.76 -3.36
N PRO A 13 -7.27 -1.21 -3.91
CA PRO A 13 -7.26 -0.78 -5.31
C PRO A 13 -7.31 -1.99 -6.23
N SER A 14 -8.12 -1.91 -7.30
CA SER A 14 -8.41 -3.05 -8.16
C SER A 14 -8.52 -2.63 -9.63
N TYR A 15 -7.78 -3.32 -10.52
CA TYR A 15 -7.85 -3.15 -11.96
C TYR A 15 -7.78 -4.50 -12.66
N ASN A 16 -8.84 -4.88 -13.38
CA ASN A 16 -8.94 -6.15 -14.10
C ASN A 16 -8.38 -7.35 -13.29
N PRO A 17 -8.83 -7.54 -12.03
CA PRO A 17 -8.25 -8.53 -11.12
C PRO A 17 -8.77 -9.95 -11.40
N GLY A 18 -9.76 -10.11 -12.27
CA GLY A 18 -10.47 -11.36 -12.46
C GLY A 18 -11.18 -11.82 -11.18
N ARG A 19 -11.35 -13.14 -11.03
CA ARG A 19 -12.12 -13.72 -9.90
C ARG A 19 -11.45 -13.57 -8.53
N LYS A 20 -10.13 -13.35 -8.49
CA LYS A 20 -9.35 -13.26 -7.25
C LYS A 20 -9.81 -12.12 -6.33
N VAL A 21 -10.30 -11.03 -6.88
CA VAL A 21 -10.79 -9.92 -6.07
C VAL A 21 -11.92 -10.32 -5.12
N PHE A 22 -12.80 -11.23 -5.53
CA PHE A 22 -13.92 -11.67 -4.69
C PHE A 22 -13.45 -12.48 -3.48
N GLU A 23 -12.44 -13.35 -3.69
CA GLU A 23 -11.78 -14.09 -2.62
C GLU A 23 -11.08 -13.14 -1.65
N THR A 24 -10.35 -12.15 -2.20
CA THR A 24 -9.61 -11.13 -1.42
C THR A 24 -10.56 -10.28 -0.58
N VAL A 25 -11.64 -9.79 -1.18
CA VAL A 25 -12.66 -8.97 -0.50
C VAL A 25 -13.33 -9.77 0.61
N ARG A 26 -13.76 -11.01 0.33
CA ARG A 26 -14.36 -11.88 1.34
C ARG A 26 -13.40 -12.11 2.50
N ALA A 27 -12.16 -12.51 2.23
CA ALA A 27 -11.16 -12.73 3.26
C ALA A 27 -10.87 -11.48 4.11
N ALA A 28 -10.82 -10.30 3.49
CA ALA A 28 -10.67 -9.04 4.22
C ALA A 28 -11.90 -8.73 5.08
N ARG A 29 -13.13 -8.95 4.54
CA ARG A 29 -14.39 -8.73 5.26
C ARG A 29 -14.57 -9.66 6.48
N GLU A 30 -14.04 -10.87 6.40
CA GLU A 30 -14.02 -11.81 7.55
C GLU A 30 -13.16 -11.27 8.70
N GLN A 31 -12.15 -10.45 8.41
CA GLN A 31 -11.20 -9.94 9.41
C GLN A 31 -11.54 -8.53 9.90
N TRP A 32 -12.12 -7.67 9.04
CA TRP A 32 -12.28 -6.24 9.31
C TRP A 32 -13.50 -5.61 8.64
N GLN A 33 -13.98 -4.53 9.25
CA GLN A 33 -14.92 -3.62 8.61
C GLN A 33 -14.70 -2.16 9.08
N PRO A 34 -14.83 -1.18 8.15
CA PRO A 34 -15.24 -1.37 6.76
C PRO A 34 -14.10 -1.81 5.83
N VAL A 35 -14.46 -2.44 4.71
CA VAL A 35 -13.59 -2.73 3.58
C VAL A 35 -14.08 -1.94 2.37
N TRP A 36 -13.17 -1.19 1.75
CA TRP A 36 -13.48 -0.40 0.55
C TRP A 36 -12.67 -0.92 -0.63
N VAL A 37 -13.34 -1.06 -1.77
CA VAL A 37 -12.70 -1.42 -3.04
C VAL A 37 -12.78 -0.23 -3.98
N VAL A 38 -11.64 0.16 -4.56
CA VAL A 38 -11.61 1.18 -5.62
C VAL A 38 -11.32 0.49 -6.94
N VAL A 39 -12.36 0.36 -7.76
CA VAL A 39 -12.25 -0.23 -9.11
C VAL A 39 -11.74 0.84 -10.07
N ASP A 40 -10.51 0.66 -10.56
CA ASP A 40 -9.76 1.62 -11.36
C ASP A 40 -10.02 1.46 -12.87
N GLY A 41 -11.26 1.66 -13.30
CA GLY A 41 -11.62 1.56 -14.71
C GLY A 41 -11.52 0.14 -15.28
N SER A 42 -11.86 -0.87 -14.47
CA SER A 42 -11.88 -2.28 -14.91
C SER A 42 -12.90 -2.52 -16.03
N THR A 43 -12.52 -3.37 -16.99
CA THR A 43 -13.32 -3.75 -18.16
C THR A 43 -13.72 -5.24 -18.16
N ASP A 44 -13.36 -5.98 -17.11
CA ASP A 44 -13.55 -7.43 -16.98
C ASP A 44 -14.88 -7.81 -16.31
N GLY A 45 -15.80 -6.85 -16.09
CA GLY A 45 -17.10 -7.07 -15.47
C GLY A 45 -17.07 -7.14 -13.93
N THR A 46 -15.91 -7.11 -13.28
CA THR A 46 -15.79 -7.21 -11.83
C THR A 46 -16.44 -6.04 -11.09
N ALA A 47 -16.50 -4.84 -11.69
CA ALA A 47 -17.13 -3.66 -11.12
C ALA A 47 -18.62 -3.90 -10.78
N ALA A 48 -19.40 -4.45 -11.72
CA ALA A 48 -20.83 -4.71 -11.53
C ALA A 48 -21.07 -5.73 -10.41
N THR A 49 -20.29 -6.83 -10.40
CA THR A 49 -20.41 -7.86 -9.36
C THR A 49 -20.04 -7.33 -7.97
N LEU A 50 -18.94 -6.56 -7.86
CA LEU A 50 -18.55 -5.93 -6.59
C LEU A 50 -19.61 -4.96 -6.09
N SER A 51 -20.20 -4.16 -6.99
CA SER A 51 -21.29 -3.23 -6.63
C SER A 51 -22.53 -3.96 -6.11
N SER A 52 -22.88 -5.09 -6.72
CA SER A 52 -23.96 -5.94 -6.24
C SER A 52 -23.68 -6.54 -4.86
N LEU A 53 -22.46 -6.98 -4.61
CA LEU A 53 -22.03 -7.47 -3.29
C LEU A 53 -22.10 -6.36 -2.23
N ALA A 54 -21.66 -5.14 -2.57
CA ALA A 54 -21.71 -4.00 -1.67
C ALA A 54 -23.14 -3.57 -1.33
N ALA A 55 -24.10 -3.76 -2.24
CA ALA A 55 -25.50 -3.49 -1.96
C ALA A 55 -26.10 -4.44 -0.90
N ALA A 56 -25.55 -5.65 -0.76
CA ALA A 56 -25.97 -6.65 0.21
C ALA A 56 -25.15 -6.65 1.51
N ASP A 57 -24.00 -5.96 1.54
CA ASP A 57 -23.08 -5.93 2.69
C ASP A 57 -22.74 -4.48 3.09
N PRO A 58 -23.34 -3.94 4.16
CA PRO A 58 -23.09 -2.56 4.61
C PRO A 58 -21.66 -2.30 5.07
N GLY A 59 -20.87 -3.33 5.32
CA GLY A 59 -19.44 -3.21 5.67
C GLY A 59 -18.52 -3.20 4.45
N LEU A 60 -19.05 -3.40 3.23
CA LEU A 60 -18.33 -3.32 1.97
C LEU A 60 -18.77 -2.06 1.20
N ARG A 61 -17.81 -1.28 0.72
CA ARG A 61 -18.06 -0.14 -0.16
C ARG A 61 -17.26 -0.27 -1.44
N VAL A 62 -17.88 0.06 -2.56
CA VAL A 62 -17.22 0.06 -3.88
C VAL A 62 -17.25 1.46 -4.48
N LEU A 63 -16.09 1.95 -4.85
CA LEU A 63 -15.89 3.20 -5.59
C LEU A 63 -15.44 2.83 -7.01
N VAL A 64 -16.16 3.30 -8.03
CA VAL A 64 -15.84 2.99 -9.41
C VAL A 64 -15.30 4.22 -10.11
N ARG A 65 -14.07 4.13 -10.62
CA ARG A 65 -13.44 5.16 -11.44
C ARG A 65 -13.78 4.90 -12.91
N PRO A 66 -14.06 5.93 -13.69
CA PRO A 66 -14.45 5.75 -15.09
C PRO A 66 -13.27 5.33 -16.00
N LYS A 67 -12.02 5.59 -15.56
CA LYS A 67 -10.82 5.34 -16.35
C LYS A 67 -9.66 4.90 -15.46
N ASN A 68 -8.84 3.98 -15.96
CA ASN A 68 -7.61 3.56 -15.30
C ASN A 68 -6.62 4.71 -15.13
N GLY A 69 -6.21 4.95 -13.89
CA GLY A 69 -5.19 5.93 -13.52
C GLY A 69 -3.98 5.29 -12.81
N GLY A 70 -4.07 4.00 -12.50
CA GLY A 70 -3.07 3.21 -11.79
C GLY A 70 -3.33 3.09 -10.29
N LYS A 71 -2.64 2.14 -9.66
CA LYS A 71 -2.80 1.78 -8.24
C LYS A 71 -2.85 3.01 -7.32
N GLY A 72 -1.84 3.86 -7.41
CA GLY A 72 -1.76 5.04 -6.55
C GLY A 72 -2.87 6.06 -6.78
N ALA A 73 -3.38 6.20 -8.01
CA ALA A 73 -4.51 7.08 -8.29
C ALA A 73 -5.80 6.53 -7.66
N ALA A 74 -6.03 5.22 -7.74
CA ALA A 74 -7.15 4.56 -7.08
C ALA A 74 -7.06 4.70 -5.54
N VAL A 75 -5.86 4.51 -4.99
CA VAL A 75 -5.61 4.71 -3.55
C VAL A 75 -5.93 6.15 -3.15
N LEU A 76 -5.46 7.15 -3.90
CA LEU A 76 -5.71 8.56 -3.59
C LEU A 76 -7.20 8.90 -3.55
N ASP A 77 -7.98 8.40 -4.52
CA ASP A 77 -9.43 8.64 -4.56
C ASP A 77 -10.13 7.97 -3.36
N GLY A 78 -9.76 6.74 -3.02
CA GLY A 78 -10.25 6.05 -1.83
C GLY A 78 -9.91 6.77 -0.52
N LEU A 79 -8.67 7.26 -0.40
CA LEU A 79 -8.21 7.99 0.79
C LEU A 79 -8.89 9.37 0.93
N ASN A 80 -9.11 10.08 -0.18
CA ASN A 80 -9.86 11.35 -0.15
C ASN A 80 -11.29 11.14 0.34
N GLU A 81 -11.95 10.07 -0.14
CA GLU A 81 -13.29 9.72 0.34
C GLU A 81 -13.27 9.29 1.81
N ALA A 82 -12.26 8.53 2.23
CA ALA A 82 -12.09 8.12 3.62
C ALA A 82 -11.93 9.32 4.56
N LEU A 83 -11.13 10.31 4.19
CA LEU A 83 -11.00 11.56 4.95
C LEU A 83 -12.34 12.31 5.08
N ARG A 84 -13.12 12.37 3.99
CA ARG A 84 -14.45 13.03 4.03
C ARG A 84 -15.41 12.33 4.98
N GLN A 85 -15.23 11.05 5.23
CA GLN A 85 -16.02 10.26 6.18
C GLN A 85 -15.44 10.17 7.58
N GLY A 86 -14.33 10.87 7.85
CA GLY A 86 -13.72 10.94 9.18
C GLY A 86 -12.75 9.81 9.51
N PHE A 87 -12.41 8.94 8.55
CA PHE A 87 -11.37 7.92 8.78
C PHE A 87 -9.99 8.57 8.86
N THR A 88 -9.16 8.04 9.75
CA THR A 88 -7.80 8.56 10.01
C THR A 88 -6.70 7.65 9.46
N HIS A 89 -6.98 6.34 9.33
CA HIS A 89 -6.01 5.34 8.90
C HIS A 89 -6.60 4.40 7.86
N ALA A 90 -5.77 3.96 6.92
CA ALA A 90 -6.16 2.96 5.93
C ALA A 90 -5.09 1.88 5.78
N LEU A 91 -5.50 0.61 5.88
CA LEU A 91 -4.70 -0.50 5.42
C LEU A 91 -4.91 -0.67 3.92
N VAL A 92 -3.87 -0.41 3.14
CA VAL A 92 -3.86 -0.68 1.70
C VAL A 92 -3.40 -2.11 1.48
N MET A 93 -4.12 -2.85 0.64
CA MET A 93 -3.72 -4.20 0.19
C MET A 93 -4.14 -4.43 -1.26
N ASP A 94 -3.38 -5.28 -1.97
CA ASP A 94 -3.65 -5.58 -3.38
C ASP A 94 -4.83 -6.56 -3.53
N SER A 95 -5.47 -6.53 -4.71
CA SER A 95 -6.68 -7.31 -5.03
C SER A 95 -6.42 -8.73 -5.55
N ASP A 96 -5.14 -9.14 -5.65
CA ASP A 96 -4.70 -10.39 -6.29
C ASP A 96 -4.62 -11.62 -5.35
N GLY A 97 -4.97 -11.43 -4.08
CA GLY A 97 -4.95 -12.48 -3.05
C GLY A 97 -3.57 -12.82 -2.48
N GLN A 98 -2.50 -12.14 -2.89
CA GLN A 98 -1.14 -12.42 -2.40
C GLN A 98 -0.93 -11.94 -0.95
N HIS A 99 -1.72 -10.99 -0.50
CA HIS A 99 -1.64 -10.40 0.83
C HIS A 99 -2.43 -11.18 1.87
N PRO A 100 -1.85 -11.43 3.08
CA PRO A 100 -2.46 -12.27 4.09
C PRO A 100 -3.57 -11.53 4.87
N ALA A 101 -4.83 -11.68 4.47
CA ALA A 101 -5.96 -11.04 5.14
C ALA A 101 -6.01 -11.34 6.66
N THR A 102 -5.57 -12.52 7.09
CA THR A 102 -5.49 -12.92 8.51
C THR A 102 -4.56 -12.03 9.33
N ARG A 103 -3.67 -11.25 8.68
CA ARG A 103 -2.78 -10.30 9.37
C ARG A 103 -3.40 -8.92 9.57
N ILE A 104 -4.56 -8.63 8.95
CA ILE A 104 -5.24 -7.33 9.05
C ILE A 104 -5.41 -6.91 10.52
N PRO A 105 -5.95 -7.73 11.44
CA PRO A 105 -6.16 -7.30 12.82
C PRO A 105 -4.86 -6.89 13.53
N ALA A 106 -3.76 -7.62 13.31
CA ALA A 106 -2.47 -7.30 13.93
C ALA A 106 -1.91 -5.95 13.43
N PHE A 107 -2.04 -5.67 12.13
CA PHE A 107 -1.62 -4.40 11.54
C PHE A 107 -2.47 -3.22 12.04
N MET A 108 -3.79 -3.40 12.15
CA MET A 108 -4.68 -2.39 12.69
C MET A 108 -4.42 -2.11 14.17
N THR A 109 -4.15 -3.16 14.96
CA THR A 109 -3.77 -3.02 16.37
C THR A 109 -2.46 -2.24 16.52
N ALA A 110 -1.43 -2.56 15.72
CA ALA A 110 -0.17 -1.83 15.74
C ALA A 110 -0.33 -0.35 15.34
N SER A 111 -1.19 -0.07 14.34
CA SER A 111 -1.53 1.29 13.94
C SER A 111 -2.28 2.05 15.02
N ALA A 112 -3.24 1.43 15.68
CA ALA A 112 -3.99 2.04 16.78
C ALA A 112 -3.08 2.34 18.01
N ALA A 113 -2.10 1.49 18.27
CA ALA A 113 -1.11 1.69 19.34
C ALA A 113 -0.11 2.82 19.02
N ARG A 114 0.13 3.11 17.74
CA ARG A 114 1.07 4.16 17.28
C ARG A 114 0.48 4.93 16.09
N PRO A 115 -0.53 5.77 16.32
CA PRO A 115 -1.29 6.42 15.25
C PRO A 115 -0.48 7.42 14.42
N GLU A 116 0.66 7.88 14.93
CA GLU A 116 1.59 8.73 14.17
C GLU A 116 2.44 7.95 13.16
N ALA A 117 2.49 6.60 13.27
CA ALA A 117 3.37 5.75 12.47
C ALA A 117 2.66 5.17 11.25
N MET A 118 3.45 4.87 10.22
CA MET A 118 3.05 3.93 9.17
C MET A 118 3.42 2.51 9.57
N VAL A 119 2.52 1.54 9.38
CA VAL A 119 2.80 0.13 9.64
C VAL A 119 3.09 -0.55 8.31
N LEU A 120 4.32 -1.00 8.12
CA LEU A 120 4.82 -1.59 6.89
C LEU A 120 4.88 -3.11 7.01
N GLY A 121 4.40 -3.81 5.99
CA GLY A 121 4.58 -5.25 5.88
C GLY A 121 6.03 -5.60 5.58
N ASP A 122 6.57 -6.55 6.34
CA ASP A 122 7.86 -7.19 6.08
C ASP A 122 7.60 -8.58 5.49
N PRO A 123 7.79 -8.77 4.17
CA PRO A 123 7.33 -9.98 3.50
C PRO A 123 8.15 -11.20 3.89
N VAL A 124 7.47 -12.25 4.34
CA VAL A 124 8.05 -13.57 4.53
C VAL A 124 7.72 -14.42 3.29
N PHE A 125 8.75 -14.69 2.49
CA PHE A 125 8.60 -15.44 1.26
C PHE A 125 8.71 -16.95 1.53
N ASP A 126 7.86 -17.70 0.91
CA ASP A 126 7.96 -19.16 0.83
C ASP A 126 8.70 -19.62 -0.44
N ALA A 127 8.78 -20.96 -0.64
CA ALA A 127 9.45 -21.55 -1.79
C ALA A 127 8.80 -21.22 -3.16
N SER A 128 7.57 -20.68 -3.18
CA SER A 128 6.87 -20.26 -4.40
C SER A 128 7.38 -18.92 -4.96
N ALA A 129 8.14 -18.17 -4.16
CA ALA A 129 8.58 -16.83 -4.54
C ALA A 129 9.65 -16.86 -5.64
N PRO A 130 9.45 -16.18 -6.79
CA PRO A 130 10.45 -16.12 -7.84
C PRO A 130 11.73 -15.44 -7.37
N ALA A 131 12.88 -16.13 -7.44
CA ALA A 131 14.17 -15.63 -6.93
C ALA A 131 14.57 -14.27 -7.52
N ILE A 132 14.23 -13.99 -8.78
CA ILE A 132 14.51 -12.73 -9.45
C ILE A 132 13.75 -11.57 -8.80
N ARG A 133 12.51 -11.78 -8.35
CA ARG A 133 11.71 -10.78 -7.64
C ARG A 133 12.29 -10.48 -6.26
N VAL A 134 12.69 -11.54 -5.54
CA VAL A 134 13.30 -11.39 -4.21
C VAL A 134 14.64 -10.63 -4.30
N LYS A 135 15.47 -10.95 -5.30
CA LYS A 135 16.76 -10.25 -5.52
C LYS A 135 16.55 -8.80 -5.98
N GLY A 136 15.61 -8.55 -6.89
CA GLY A 136 15.31 -7.20 -7.39
C GLY A 136 14.84 -6.24 -6.30
N ARG A 137 14.09 -6.73 -5.30
CA ARG A 137 13.63 -5.95 -4.15
C ARG A 137 14.80 -5.35 -3.34
N ARG A 138 15.91 -6.06 -3.23
CA ARG A 138 17.09 -5.59 -2.47
C ARG A 138 17.62 -4.25 -2.98
N ILE A 139 17.58 -4.04 -4.29
CA ILE A 139 18.05 -2.79 -4.93
C ILE A 139 17.12 -1.64 -4.53
N SER A 140 15.80 -1.79 -4.68
CA SER A 140 14.84 -0.75 -4.30
C SER A 140 14.85 -0.49 -2.79
N ASN A 141 14.97 -1.54 -1.96
CA ASN A 141 15.07 -1.42 -0.51
C ASN A 141 16.34 -0.66 -0.10
N TRP A 142 17.45 -0.91 -0.75
CA TRP A 142 18.71 -0.18 -0.51
C TRP A 142 18.55 1.30 -0.84
N TRP A 143 17.96 1.63 -2.01
CA TRP A 143 17.72 3.01 -2.41
C TRP A 143 16.75 3.72 -1.45
N ALA A 144 15.63 3.11 -1.10
CA ALA A 144 14.66 3.68 -0.16
C ALA A 144 15.30 3.97 1.21
N ASN A 145 16.16 3.06 1.70
CA ASN A 145 16.89 3.28 2.95
C ASN A 145 17.93 4.38 2.82
N PHE A 146 18.68 4.43 1.72
CA PHE A 146 19.64 5.50 1.44
C PHE A 146 18.95 6.88 1.41
N GLU A 147 17.87 7.01 0.65
CA GLU A 147 17.06 8.23 0.49
C GLU A 147 16.39 8.71 1.78
N THR A 148 16.32 7.86 2.79
CA THR A 148 15.74 8.17 4.12
C THR A 148 16.79 8.19 5.23
N LEU A 149 18.07 8.06 4.92
CA LEU A 149 19.14 7.86 5.91
C LEU A 149 18.85 6.69 6.85
N TRP A 150 18.38 5.56 6.32
CA TRP A 150 18.03 4.35 7.08
C TRP A 150 16.97 4.60 8.16
N ALA A 151 15.82 5.16 7.76
CA ALA A 151 14.69 5.42 8.66
C ALA A 151 13.91 4.15 9.09
N GLY A 152 14.41 2.95 8.77
CA GLY A 152 13.82 1.69 9.24
C GLY A 152 12.77 1.10 8.29
N ILE A 153 12.89 1.29 6.98
CA ILE A 153 12.04 0.64 5.98
C ILE A 153 12.64 -0.74 5.66
N HIS A 154 12.02 -1.84 6.10
CA HIS A 154 12.50 -3.18 5.79
C HIS A 154 12.22 -3.59 4.35
N ASP A 155 10.99 -3.38 3.88
CA ASP A 155 10.63 -3.58 2.48
C ASP A 155 9.87 -2.40 1.91
N SER A 156 10.35 -1.87 0.78
CA SER A 156 9.79 -0.70 0.12
C SER A 156 8.73 -1.03 -0.94
N LEU A 157 8.63 -2.30 -1.35
CA LEU A 157 7.79 -2.74 -2.47
C LEU A 157 6.56 -3.55 -2.06
N PHE A 158 6.49 -4.00 -0.81
CA PHE A 158 5.36 -4.80 -0.34
C PHE A 158 4.17 -3.90 0.02
N GLY A 159 3.06 -4.04 -0.68
CA GLY A 159 1.92 -3.14 -0.64
C GLY A 159 0.93 -3.37 0.51
N PHE A 160 1.24 -4.26 1.48
CA PHE A 160 0.38 -4.51 2.65
C PHE A 160 0.78 -3.60 3.81
N ARG A 161 0.10 -2.47 3.96
CA ARG A 161 0.53 -1.39 4.85
C ARG A 161 -0.62 -0.59 5.44
N VAL A 162 -0.49 -0.14 6.69
CA VAL A 162 -1.38 0.88 7.25
C VAL A 162 -0.71 2.24 7.21
N TYR A 163 -1.44 3.22 6.69
CA TYR A 163 -0.97 4.59 6.60
C TYR A 163 -1.89 5.55 7.38
N PRO A 164 -1.34 6.56 8.06
CA PRO A 164 -2.10 7.72 8.46
C PRO A 164 -2.53 8.48 7.19
N ILE A 165 -3.85 8.65 7.00
CA ILE A 165 -4.43 9.11 5.72
C ILE A 165 -4.03 10.55 5.41
N ALA A 166 -4.20 11.47 6.35
CA ALA A 166 -4.00 12.90 6.09
C ALA A 166 -2.56 13.24 5.68
N PRO A 167 -1.48 12.72 6.32
CA PRO A 167 -0.11 12.90 5.84
C PRO A 167 0.12 12.30 4.45
N LEU A 168 -0.41 11.09 4.19
CA LEU A 168 -0.22 10.42 2.92
C LEU A 168 -0.89 11.18 1.77
N VAL A 169 -2.15 11.58 1.92
CA VAL A 169 -2.89 12.35 0.91
C VAL A 169 -2.15 13.65 0.58
N ARG A 170 -1.64 14.35 1.59
CA ARG A 170 -0.84 15.57 1.39
C ARG A 170 0.39 15.34 0.52
N GLU A 171 1.11 14.24 0.75
CA GLU A 171 2.29 13.91 -0.07
C GLU A 171 1.90 13.48 -1.48
N MET A 172 0.83 12.70 -1.63
CA MET A 172 0.32 12.28 -2.94
C MET A 172 -0.17 13.45 -3.80
N GLN A 173 -0.78 14.46 -3.19
CA GLN A 173 -1.24 15.67 -3.89
C GLN A 173 -0.08 16.56 -4.34
N ARG A 174 1.04 16.55 -3.60
CA ARG A 174 2.24 17.34 -3.92
C ARG A 174 3.19 16.64 -4.87
N SER A 175 3.05 15.33 -5.04
CA SER A 175 3.91 14.54 -5.93
C SER A 175 3.37 14.52 -7.35
N LEU A 176 4.28 14.63 -8.32
CA LEU A 176 4.01 14.36 -9.74
C LEU A 176 3.96 12.84 -10.03
N GLY A 177 4.51 12.02 -9.13
CA GLY A 177 4.48 10.56 -9.15
C GLY A 177 3.37 9.98 -8.27
N MET A 178 3.59 8.77 -7.72
CA MET A 178 2.68 8.05 -6.83
C MET A 178 1.32 7.74 -7.46
N ARG A 179 1.28 7.54 -8.77
CA ARG A 179 0.02 7.23 -9.47
C ARG A 179 -0.10 5.76 -9.87
N ARG A 180 1.02 5.08 -10.04
CA ARG A 180 1.09 3.67 -10.49
C ARG A 180 1.77 2.79 -9.43
N PHE A 181 2.61 1.85 -9.84
CA PHE A 181 3.38 0.97 -8.94
C PHE A 181 4.52 1.69 -8.17
N ASP A 182 4.86 2.90 -8.58
CA ASP A 182 5.76 3.79 -7.84
C ASP A 182 5.18 4.25 -6.48
N PHE A 183 3.88 4.12 -6.28
CA PHE A 183 3.17 4.54 -5.07
C PHE A 183 3.79 3.94 -3.79
N ASP A 184 3.99 2.63 -3.73
CA ASP A 184 4.38 1.95 -2.50
C ASP A 184 5.74 2.41 -1.98
N VAL A 185 6.73 2.57 -2.87
CA VAL A 185 8.08 3.03 -2.53
C VAL A 185 8.05 4.51 -2.17
N GLU A 186 7.49 5.33 -3.05
CA GLU A 186 7.51 6.79 -2.90
C GLU A 186 6.73 7.24 -1.65
N ALA A 187 5.62 6.55 -1.32
CA ALA A 187 4.85 6.82 -0.10
C ALA A 187 5.69 6.62 1.17
N ALA A 188 6.37 5.48 1.29
CA ALA A 188 7.19 5.18 2.46
C ALA A 188 8.35 6.18 2.61
N VAL A 189 9.05 6.51 1.53
CA VAL A 189 10.16 7.47 1.53
C VAL A 189 9.69 8.87 1.90
N ARG A 190 8.62 9.38 1.25
CA ARG A 190 8.12 10.75 1.51
C ARG A 190 7.54 10.91 2.91
N LEU A 191 6.82 9.90 3.41
CA LEU A 191 6.33 9.92 4.79
C LEU A 191 7.50 9.92 5.79
N SER A 192 8.55 9.14 5.56
CA SER A 192 9.77 9.18 6.37
C SER A 192 10.42 10.56 6.37
N TRP A 193 10.46 11.26 5.22
CA TRP A 193 10.96 12.65 5.16
C TRP A 193 10.11 13.63 5.98
N ARG A 194 8.82 13.33 6.19
CA ARG A 194 7.93 14.11 7.09
C ARG A 194 8.10 13.75 8.55
N GLY A 195 8.89 12.73 8.86
CA GLY A 195 9.10 12.26 10.22
C GLY A 195 8.01 11.29 10.70
N VAL A 196 7.23 10.70 9.79
CA VAL A 196 6.32 9.60 10.10
C VAL A 196 7.16 8.36 10.39
N PRO A 197 7.10 7.79 11.61
CA PRO A 197 7.88 6.61 11.94
C PRO A 197 7.40 5.37 11.19
N ALA A 198 8.30 4.40 10.96
CA ALA A 198 7.96 3.10 10.41
C ALA A 198 7.90 2.04 11.52
N VAL A 199 6.85 1.22 11.49
CA VAL A 199 6.71 -0.01 12.28
C VAL A 199 6.64 -1.16 11.28
N ASN A 200 7.55 -2.14 11.37
CA ASN A 200 7.57 -3.26 10.44
C ASN A 200 6.96 -4.49 11.11
N LEU A 201 6.01 -5.14 10.43
CA LEU A 201 5.38 -6.37 10.88
C LEU A 201 5.50 -7.46 9.82
N SER A 202 5.95 -8.64 10.23
CA SER A 202 6.07 -9.79 9.33
C SER A 202 4.71 -10.20 8.77
N ALA A 203 4.68 -10.41 7.46
CA ALA A 203 3.49 -10.84 6.74
C ALA A 203 3.87 -11.90 5.68
N PRO A 204 3.31 -13.13 5.75
CA PRO A 204 3.57 -14.15 4.74
C PRO A 204 3.02 -13.72 3.39
N VAL A 205 3.77 -14.00 2.33
CA VAL A 205 3.36 -13.70 0.93
C VAL A 205 3.18 -15.01 0.19
N ARG A 206 2.03 -15.16 -0.45
CA ARG A 206 1.77 -16.29 -1.33
C ARG A 206 1.77 -15.83 -2.78
N TYR A 207 2.58 -16.46 -3.61
CA TYR A 207 2.53 -16.26 -5.05
C TYR A 207 1.61 -17.31 -5.68
N PHE A 208 0.70 -16.86 -6.56
CA PHE A 208 -0.18 -17.72 -7.32
C PHE A 208 0.37 -17.91 -8.72
N SER A 209 0.38 -19.14 -9.22
CA SER A 209 0.62 -19.44 -10.62
C SER A 209 -0.56 -18.96 -11.50
N ALA A 210 -0.34 -18.87 -12.81
CA ALA A 210 -1.41 -18.56 -13.76
C ALA A 210 -2.56 -19.59 -13.69
N ALA A 211 -2.24 -20.86 -13.44
CA ALA A 211 -3.23 -21.94 -13.26
C ALA A 211 -4.11 -21.75 -12.01
N GLU A 212 -3.58 -21.11 -10.97
CA GLU A 212 -4.32 -20.75 -9.75
C GLU A 212 -5.07 -19.40 -9.87
N GLY A 213 -5.10 -18.81 -11.07
CA GLY A 213 -5.75 -17.52 -11.32
C GLY A 213 -4.91 -16.31 -10.93
N GLY A 214 -3.60 -16.48 -10.77
CA GLY A 214 -2.68 -15.38 -10.50
C GLY A 214 -2.62 -14.42 -11.69
N VAL A 215 -2.94 -13.15 -11.47
CA VAL A 215 -2.86 -12.08 -12.47
C VAL A 215 -1.71 -11.15 -12.10
N SER A 216 -0.79 -10.90 -13.04
CA SER A 216 0.29 -9.93 -12.85
C SER A 216 0.20 -8.86 -13.93
N HIS A 217 -0.04 -7.63 -13.52
CA HIS A 217 -0.02 -6.45 -14.41
C HIS A 217 1.37 -5.80 -14.50
N PHE A 218 2.38 -6.41 -13.87
CA PHE A 218 3.75 -5.90 -13.89
C PHE A 218 4.39 -6.13 -15.26
N SER A 219 4.69 -5.04 -15.98
CA SER A 219 5.45 -5.03 -17.21
C SER A 219 6.91 -4.76 -16.91
N TYR A 220 7.77 -5.79 -17.04
CA TYR A 220 9.16 -5.73 -16.59
C TYR A 220 9.91 -4.48 -17.08
N TRP A 221 9.80 -4.15 -18.36
CA TRP A 221 10.51 -3.01 -18.97
C TRP A 221 9.93 -1.66 -18.51
N ARG A 222 8.63 -1.48 -18.67
CA ARG A 222 7.94 -0.22 -18.33
C ARG A 222 8.02 0.11 -16.85
N ASP A 223 7.81 -0.90 -15.99
CA ASP A 223 7.73 -0.65 -14.55
C ASP A 223 9.11 -0.49 -13.92
N ASN A 224 10.17 -1.14 -14.48
CA ASN A 224 11.54 -0.85 -14.06
C ASN A 224 12.00 0.57 -14.47
N VAL A 225 11.61 1.06 -15.66
CA VAL A 225 11.86 2.45 -16.07
C VAL A 225 11.14 3.42 -15.13
N LEU A 226 9.88 3.12 -14.77
CA LEU A 226 9.11 3.90 -13.81
C LEU A 226 9.78 3.95 -12.43
N LEU A 227 10.21 2.80 -11.90
CA LEU A 227 10.90 2.71 -10.60
C LEU A 227 12.24 3.43 -10.63
N THR A 228 13.03 3.31 -11.70
CA THR A 228 14.30 4.02 -11.85
C THR A 228 14.08 5.54 -11.89
N SER A 229 13.12 6.01 -12.68
CA SER A 229 12.75 7.43 -12.74
C SER A 229 12.25 7.94 -11.39
N MET A 230 11.49 7.13 -10.66
CA MET A 230 11.02 7.45 -9.31
C MET A 230 12.21 7.62 -8.35
N HIS A 231 13.14 6.67 -8.29
CA HIS A 231 14.34 6.79 -7.46
C HIS A 231 15.19 8.00 -7.85
N GLY A 232 15.30 8.33 -9.14
CA GLY A 232 15.96 9.56 -9.60
C GLY A 232 15.31 10.83 -9.01
N ARG A 233 13.98 10.91 -9.04
CA ARG A 233 13.22 12.02 -8.43
C ARG A 233 13.37 12.04 -6.90
N LEU A 234 13.33 10.88 -6.26
CA LEU A 234 13.51 10.76 -4.81
C LEU A 234 14.94 11.15 -4.40
N PHE A 235 15.94 10.75 -5.16
CA PHE A 235 17.33 11.14 -4.92
C PHE A 235 17.52 12.67 -4.96
N LEU A 236 16.98 13.34 -5.97
CA LEU A 236 17.00 14.82 -6.02
C LEU A 236 16.26 15.43 -4.82
N GLY A 237 15.12 14.86 -4.48
CA GLY A 237 14.35 15.26 -3.30
C GLY A 237 15.09 15.04 -1.98
N PHE A 238 15.87 13.96 -1.88
CA PHE A 238 16.74 13.63 -0.77
C PHE A 238 17.87 14.66 -0.63
N LEU A 239 18.58 14.99 -1.72
CA LEU A 239 19.65 15.98 -1.70
C LEU A 239 19.16 17.33 -1.14
N ALA A 240 17.99 17.79 -1.59
CA ALA A 240 17.37 19.03 -1.09
C ALA A 240 17.02 18.98 0.41
N ARG A 241 16.80 17.80 0.97
CA ARG A 241 16.39 17.58 2.38
C ARG A 241 17.53 17.08 3.26
N PHE A 242 18.67 16.74 2.67
CA PHE A 242 19.78 16.09 3.37
C PHE A 242 20.17 16.77 4.68
N PRO A 243 20.36 18.12 4.73
CA PRO A 243 20.72 18.78 5.98
C PRO A 243 19.69 18.57 7.10
N ILE A 244 18.41 18.67 6.78
CA ILE A 244 17.32 18.50 7.75
C ILE A 244 17.25 17.03 8.22
N LEU A 245 17.40 16.09 7.30
CA LEU A 245 17.37 14.65 7.62
C LEU A 245 18.57 14.27 8.50
N LEU A 246 19.74 14.82 8.20
CA LEU A 246 20.95 14.60 9.00
C LEU A 246 20.80 15.15 10.42
N VAL A 247 20.31 16.38 10.57
CA VAL A 247 20.03 16.98 11.89
C VAL A 247 19.04 16.13 12.68
N ARG A 248 17.95 15.66 12.05
CA ARG A 248 16.98 14.78 12.71
C ARG A 248 17.60 13.47 13.17
N ARG A 249 18.48 12.87 12.35
CA ARG A 249 19.17 11.64 12.69
C ARG A 249 20.13 11.84 13.87
N LEU A 250 20.93 12.90 13.85
CA LEU A 250 21.89 13.22 14.92
C LEU A 250 21.19 13.60 16.23
N ALA A 251 20.07 14.30 16.17
CA ALA A 251 19.26 14.66 17.34
C ALA A 251 18.57 13.48 18.02
N GLY A 252 18.86 12.23 17.62
CA GLY A 252 18.27 11.04 18.21
C GLY A 252 16.77 10.87 17.98
N ARG A 253 16.18 11.67 17.08
CA ARG A 253 14.79 11.50 16.61
C ARG A 253 14.71 10.32 15.63
N ARG A 254 15.32 9.19 16.02
CA ARG A 254 15.04 7.90 15.39
C ARG A 254 13.59 7.57 15.70
N PRO A 255 12.82 7.02 14.74
CA PRO A 255 11.60 6.36 15.10
C PRO A 255 11.95 5.36 16.21
N ARG A 256 11.27 5.44 17.35
CA ARG A 256 11.43 4.42 18.40
C ARG A 256 10.95 3.11 17.77
N VAL A 257 11.88 2.17 17.64
CA VAL A 257 11.62 0.80 17.16
C VAL A 257 10.66 0.11 18.09
#